data_781078c275069dacc627f7415429d6c0
#
_entry.id   781078c275069dacc627f7415429d6c0
#
_cell.length_a   1.000
_cell.length_b   1.000
_cell.length_c   1.000
_cell.angle_alpha   90.00
_cell.angle_beta   90.00
_cell.angle_gamma   90.00
#
_symmetry.space_group_name_H-M   'P 1'
#
loop_
_entity.id
_entity.type
_entity.pdbx_description
1 polymer ?
#
loop_
_entity_poly.entity_id
_entity_poly.type
_entity_poly.pdbx_seq_one_letter_code
_entity_poly.pdbx_strand_id
1 'polypeptide(L)'
;TNCEYDSTKAFERAGAEVEVKVFRNLTAEDIRESVDEFEKAISQAQIIMFPGGFSAGDEPDGSAKFFATAFQNAKLKEAVMKLLNERDGLALGICNGFQALIKLGLVPGGEITGQKENSPTLTFNTIGRHISKMVYTKVVSNKSPWLAGAQPGGVYVNPASHGEGRFVADKEWIVKLFANGQVATQY
;
A
#
# COMPACT_ATOMS: atom_id res chain seq x y z
N THR A 1 -6.72 -9.51 -5.51
CA THR A 1 -5.30 -9.81 -5.77
C THR A 1 -5.03 -11.28 -5.56
N ASN A 2 -3.84 -11.75 -5.90
CA ASN A 2 -3.46 -13.16 -5.82
C ASN A 2 -2.23 -13.40 -4.94
N CYS A 3 -1.82 -12.44 -4.13
CA CYS A 3 -0.72 -12.57 -3.15
C CYS A 3 -1.20 -12.56 -1.69
N GLU A 4 -2.47 -12.81 -1.44
CA GLU A 4 -3.03 -12.88 -0.10
C GLU A 4 -2.45 -14.04 0.71
N TYR A 5 -2.23 -15.19 0.09
CA TYR A 5 -1.65 -16.36 0.76
C TYR A 5 -0.24 -16.09 1.30
N ASP A 6 0.64 -15.54 0.46
CA ASP A 6 2.02 -15.25 0.87
C ASP A 6 2.08 -14.15 1.94
N SER A 7 1.21 -13.14 1.81
CA SER A 7 1.05 -12.09 2.80
C SER A 7 0.59 -12.66 4.14
N THR A 8 -0.43 -13.52 4.14
CA THR A 8 -0.91 -14.21 5.34
C THR A 8 0.23 -14.96 6.02
N LYS A 9 0.97 -15.78 5.27
CA LYS A 9 2.09 -16.56 5.81
C LYS A 9 3.19 -15.69 6.41
N ALA A 10 3.46 -14.53 5.82
CA ALA A 10 4.46 -13.61 6.37
C ALA A 10 4.03 -13.04 7.73
N PHE A 11 2.77 -12.62 7.87
CA PHE A 11 2.23 -12.10 9.11
C PHE A 11 2.10 -13.18 10.20
N GLU A 12 1.62 -14.38 9.86
CA GLU A 12 1.56 -15.53 10.78
C GLU A 12 2.94 -15.90 11.33
N ARG A 13 3.98 -15.91 10.47
CA ARG A 13 5.38 -16.16 10.91
C ARG A 13 5.91 -15.07 11.85
N ALA A 14 5.39 -13.86 11.73
CA ALA A 14 5.70 -12.77 12.64
C ALA A 14 4.86 -12.81 13.95
N GLY A 15 3.98 -13.80 14.10
CA GLY A 15 3.15 -13.99 15.30
C GLY A 15 1.82 -13.25 15.28
N ALA A 16 1.39 -12.74 14.12
CA ALA A 16 0.09 -12.09 13.98
C ALA A 16 -1.03 -13.12 13.75
N GLU A 17 -2.21 -12.80 14.23
CA GLU A 17 -3.47 -13.45 13.81
C GLU A 17 -3.96 -12.74 12.54
N VAL A 18 -4.25 -13.52 11.49
CA VAL A 18 -4.59 -12.97 10.17
C VAL A 18 -6.00 -13.34 9.76
N GLU A 19 -6.78 -12.35 9.41
CA GLU A 19 -8.08 -12.49 8.78
C GLU A 19 -8.03 -11.98 7.34
N VAL A 20 -8.36 -12.84 6.37
CA VAL A 20 -8.45 -12.47 4.95
C VAL A 20 -9.88 -12.11 4.59
N LYS A 21 -10.10 -10.90 4.10
CA LYS A 21 -11.39 -10.44 3.60
C LYS A 21 -11.38 -10.33 2.07
N VAL A 22 -12.42 -10.85 1.46
CA VAL A 22 -12.64 -10.78 0.01
C VAL A 22 -13.73 -9.77 -0.30
N PHE A 23 -13.40 -8.75 -1.09
CA PHE A 23 -14.37 -7.77 -1.55
C PHE A 23 -15.14 -8.34 -2.74
N ARG A 24 -16.43 -8.61 -2.57
CA ARG A 24 -17.34 -9.11 -3.59
C ARG A 24 -18.00 -7.92 -4.31
N ASN A 25 -18.09 -7.99 -5.63
CA ASN A 25 -18.60 -6.89 -6.44
C ASN A 25 -19.47 -7.33 -7.64
N LEU A 26 -20.06 -8.53 -7.56
CA LEU A 26 -20.90 -9.05 -8.64
C LEU A 26 -22.27 -8.38 -8.67
N THR A 27 -22.80 -8.03 -7.51
CA THR A 27 -24.10 -7.37 -7.36
C THR A 27 -23.98 -6.14 -6.45
N ALA A 28 -24.97 -5.26 -6.48
CA ALA A 28 -25.04 -4.12 -5.56
C ALA A 28 -25.15 -4.56 -4.09
N GLU A 29 -25.77 -5.72 -3.83
CA GLU A 29 -25.85 -6.30 -2.49
C GLU A 29 -24.47 -6.78 -2.02
N ASP A 30 -23.74 -7.54 -2.86
CA ASP A 30 -22.37 -7.97 -2.54
C ASP A 30 -21.47 -6.80 -2.16
N ILE A 31 -21.61 -5.67 -2.86
CA ILE A 31 -20.83 -4.46 -2.56
C ILE A 31 -21.18 -3.92 -1.17
N ARG A 32 -22.48 -3.81 -0.83
CA ARG A 32 -22.93 -3.33 0.49
C ARG A 32 -22.44 -4.24 1.61
N GLU A 33 -22.66 -5.54 1.48
CA GLU A 33 -22.20 -6.53 2.45
C GLU A 33 -20.68 -6.49 2.61
N SER A 34 -19.93 -6.42 1.51
CA SER A 34 -18.47 -6.32 1.58
C SER A 34 -18.01 -5.05 2.30
N VAL A 35 -18.63 -3.91 2.04
CA VAL A 35 -18.31 -2.66 2.76
C VAL A 35 -18.54 -2.82 4.27
N ASP A 36 -19.67 -3.38 4.68
CA ASP A 36 -19.99 -3.56 6.09
C ASP A 36 -19.07 -4.59 6.76
N GLU A 37 -18.73 -5.69 6.08
CA GLU A 37 -17.77 -6.68 6.56
C GLU A 37 -16.36 -6.09 6.72
N PHE A 38 -15.91 -5.30 5.76
CA PHE A 38 -14.59 -4.64 5.81
C PHE A 38 -14.56 -3.58 6.91
N GLU A 39 -15.58 -2.73 7.03
CA GLU A 39 -15.68 -1.75 8.12
C GLU A 39 -15.55 -2.44 9.48
N LYS A 40 -16.32 -3.53 9.70
CA LYS A 40 -16.27 -4.31 10.95
C LYS A 40 -14.87 -4.89 11.19
N ALA A 41 -14.25 -5.52 10.18
CA ALA A 41 -12.93 -6.11 10.33
C ALA A 41 -11.87 -5.04 10.63
N ILE A 42 -11.87 -3.92 9.92
CA ILE A 42 -10.92 -2.81 10.13
C ILE A 42 -11.10 -2.22 11.54
N SER A 43 -12.35 -2.13 12.04
CA SER A 43 -12.61 -1.59 13.37
C SER A 43 -12.02 -2.44 14.51
N GLN A 44 -11.69 -3.69 14.26
CA GLN A 44 -11.12 -4.64 15.23
C GLN A 44 -9.62 -4.89 15.00
N ALA A 45 -9.13 -4.67 13.79
CA ALA A 45 -7.74 -4.90 13.42
C ALA A 45 -6.79 -3.85 14.01
N GLN A 46 -5.52 -4.20 14.17
CA GLN A 46 -4.41 -3.30 14.47
C GLN A 46 -3.58 -2.97 13.23
N ILE A 47 -3.66 -3.82 12.22
CA ILE A 47 -2.93 -3.67 10.96
C ILE A 47 -3.89 -3.92 9.81
N ILE A 48 -3.84 -3.06 8.78
CA ILE A 48 -4.45 -3.32 7.49
C ILE A 48 -3.36 -3.58 6.45
N MET A 49 -3.49 -4.71 5.72
CA MET A 49 -2.55 -5.09 4.66
C MET A 49 -3.24 -5.05 3.29
N PHE A 50 -2.65 -4.31 2.36
CA PHE A 50 -3.01 -4.29 0.95
C PHE A 50 -2.00 -5.18 0.20
N PRO A 51 -2.39 -6.40 -0.20
CA PRO A 51 -1.46 -7.34 -0.81
C PRO A 51 -1.09 -6.95 -2.25
N GLY A 52 -0.01 -7.52 -2.70
CA GLY A 52 0.44 -7.42 -4.08
C GLY A 52 -0.28 -8.38 -5.02
N GLY A 53 0.28 -8.54 -6.22
CA GLY A 53 -0.28 -9.34 -7.30
C GLY A 53 -1.16 -8.51 -8.22
N PHE A 54 -2.01 -9.19 -8.99
CA PHE A 54 -2.90 -8.56 -9.94
C PHE A 54 -4.33 -8.54 -9.42
N SER A 55 -5.06 -7.46 -9.66
CA SER A 55 -6.49 -7.34 -9.38
C SER A 55 -7.28 -7.08 -10.64
N ALA A 56 -8.58 -7.44 -10.64
CA ALA A 56 -9.46 -7.14 -11.73
C ALA A 56 -9.53 -5.61 -11.96
N GLY A 57 -9.44 -5.17 -13.21
CA GLY A 57 -9.48 -3.76 -13.58
C GLY A 57 -8.16 -3.01 -13.44
N ASP A 58 -7.03 -3.69 -13.23
CA ASP A 58 -5.71 -3.04 -13.22
C ASP A 58 -5.35 -2.46 -14.60
N GLU A 59 -5.79 -3.09 -15.68
CA GLU A 59 -5.59 -2.65 -17.06
C GLU A 59 -6.89 -2.04 -17.65
N PRO A 60 -6.83 -1.05 -18.54
CA PRO A 60 -5.65 -0.32 -19.04
C PRO A 60 -5.26 0.90 -18.20
N ASP A 61 -6.00 1.24 -17.17
CA ASP A 61 -5.88 2.50 -16.43
C ASP A 61 -4.88 2.44 -15.26
N GLY A 62 -4.06 1.41 -15.23
CA GLY A 62 -3.03 1.21 -14.21
C GLY A 62 -3.47 0.39 -13.01
N SER A 63 -2.48 -0.06 -12.26
CA SER A 63 -2.64 -0.98 -11.14
C SER A 63 -3.37 -0.37 -9.95
N ALA A 64 -3.97 -1.23 -9.11
CA ALA A 64 -4.68 -0.87 -7.89
C ALA A 64 -5.96 -0.02 -8.04
N LYS A 65 -6.51 0.11 -9.23
CA LYS A 65 -7.72 0.88 -9.49
C LYS A 65 -8.90 0.41 -8.64
N PHE A 66 -9.07 -0.90 -8.52
CA PHE A 66 -10.16 -1.48 -7.73
C PHE A 66 -10.03 -1.14 -6.24
N PHE A 67 -8.85 -1.31 -5.65
CA PHE A 67 -8.61 -0.92 -4.26
C PHE A 67 -8.87 0.58 -4.04
N ALA A 68 -8.33 1.42 -4.92
CA ALA A 68 -8.50 2.86 -4.82
C ALA A 68 -9.98 3.24 -4.86
N THR A 69 -10.77 2.62 -5.73
CA THR A 69 -12.21 2.87 -5.82
C THR A 69 -12.96 2.39 -4.58
N ALA A 70 -12.71 1.16 -4.12
CA ALA A 70 -13.40 0.58 -2.96
C ALA A 70 -13.14 1.38 -1.68
N PHE A 71 -11.89 1.76 -1.41
CA PHE A 71 -11.51 2.47 -0.19
C PHE A 71 -11.79 3.99 -0.22
N GLN A 72 -12.33 4.53 -1.31
CA GLN A 72 -12.94 5.86 -1.32
C GLN A 72 -14.38 5.84 -0.77
N ASN A 73 -14.98 4.66 -0.56
CA ASN A 73 -16.25 4.56 0.15
C ASN A 73 -16.14 5.21 1.54
N ALA A 74 -17.13 6.02 1.92
CA ALA A 74 -17.07 6.83 3.15
C ALA A 74 -16.86 5.99 4.42
N LYS A 75 -17.54 4.82 4.56
CA LYS A 75 -17.40 3.93 5.71
C LYS A 75 -15.99 3.35 5.80
N LEU A 76 -15.45 2.83 4.68
CA LEU A 76 -14.11 2.25 4.65
C LEU A 76 -13.03 3.30 4.88
N LYS A 77 -13.17 4.48 4.28
CA LYS A 77 -12.30 5.62 4.53
C LYS A 77 -12.27 5.98 6.01
N GLU A 78 -13.44 6.15 6.64
CA GLU A 78 -13.54 6.50 8.06
C GLU A 78 -12.91 5.41 8.94
N ALA A 79 -13.19 4.13 8.67
CA ALA A 79 -12.63 3.02 9.43
C ALA A 79 -11.10 2.98 9.36
N VAL A 80 -10.52 3.17 8.16
CA VAL A 80 -9.06 3.25 7.99
C VAL A 80 -8.47 4.44 8.71
N MET A 81 -9.09 5.62 8.61
CA MET A 81 -8.58 6.82 9.27
C MET A 81 -8.66 6.71 10.79
N LYS A 82 -9.70 6.09 11.35
CA LYS A 82 -9.78 5.77 12.80
C LYS A 82 -8.70 4.79 13.22
N LEU A 83 -8.48 3.73 12.42
CA LEU A 83 -7.40 2.78 12.69
C LEU A 83 -6.05 3.48 12.81
N LEU A 84 -5.72 4.37 11.87
CA LEU A 84 -4.40 5.01 11.79
C LEU A 84 -4.23 6.16 12.78
N ASN A 85 -5.25 6.98 13.00
CA ASN A 85 -5.12 8.24 13.75
C ASN A 85 -5.58 8.14 15.21
N GLU A 86 -6.53 7.24 15.52
CA GLU A 86 -7.12 7.16 16.86
C GLU A 86 -6.68 5.90 17.62
N ARG A 87 -6.38 4.82 16.88
CA ARG A 87 -6.06 3.51 17.48
C ARG A 87 -4.61 3.11 17.34
N ASP A 88 -3.75 4.03 16.87
CA ASP A 88 -2.30 3.80 16.65
C ASP A 88 -2.00 2.57 15.79
N GLY A 89 -2.88 2.29 14.83
CA GLY A 89 -2.76 1.14 13.94
C GLY A 89 -1.82 1.41 12.77
N LEU A 90 -1.53 0.37 12.01
CA LEU A 90 -0.61 0.41 10.89
C LEU A 90 -1.28 0.01 9.57
N ALA A 91 -0.77 0.56 8.47
CA ALA A 91 -1.08 0.12 7.12
C ALA A 91 0.19 -0.35 6.40
N LEU A 92 0.09 -1.43 5.64
CA LEU A 92 1.14 -1.92 4.77
C LEU A 92 0.59 -2.16 3.38
N GLY A 93 1.30 -1.71 2.35
CA GLY A 93 0.98 -2.00 0.95
C GLY A 93 2.22 -2.53 0.23
N ILE A 94 2.09 -3.68 -0.42
CA ILE A 94 3.17 -4.31 -1.18
C ILE A 94 2.79 -4.34 -2.66
N CYS A 95 3.68 -3.88 -3.54
CA CYS A 95 3.52 -3.88 -4.99
C CYS A 95 2.19 -3.21 -5.41
N ASN A 96 1.19 -3.94 -5.89
CA ASN A 96 -0.15 -3.42 -6.19
C ASN A 96 -0.81 -2.74 -4.97
N GLY A 97 -0.63 -3.27 -3.77
CA GLY A 97 -1.08 -2.62 -2.53
C GLY A 97 -0.39 -1.29 -2.26
N PHE A 98 0.90 -1.16 -2.55
CA PHE A 98 1.60 0.13 -2.45
C PHE A 98 1.08 1.14 -3.48
N GLN A 99 0.80 0.69 -4.70
CA GLN A 99 0.12 1.51 -5.72
C GLN A 99 -1.25 1.99 -5.23
N ALA A 100 -2.00 1.14 -4.50
CA ALA A 100 -3.26 1.52 -3.88
C ALA A 100 -3.08 2.63 -2.83
N LEU A 101 -2.10 2.49 -1.93
CA LEU A 101 -1.82 3.51 -0.91
C LEU A 101 -1.45 4.87 -1.53
N ILE A 102 -0.68 4.87 -2.62
CA ILE A 102 -0.35 6.08 -3.38
C ILE A 102 -1.61 6.70 -4.03
N LYS A 103 -2.43 5.89 -4.70
CA LYS A 103 -3.66 6.37 -5.36
C LYS A 103 -4.72 6.88 -4.37
N LEU A 104 -4.77 6.30 -3.19
CA LEU A 104 -5.64 6.77 -2.11
C LEU A 104 -5.15 8.08 -1.49
N GLY A 105 -3.88 8.45 -1.65
CA GLY A 105 -3.24 9.58 -0.99
C GLY A 105 -2.72 9.27 0.41
N LEU A 106 -2.94 8.05 0.93
CA LEU A 106 -2.41 7.61 2.23
C LEU A 106 -0.88 7.69 2.28
N VAL A 107 -0.22 7.38 1.19
CA VAL A 107 1.21 7.60 1.01
C VAL A 107 1.40 8.62 -0.11
N PRO A 108 2.13 9.70 0.12
CA PRO A 108 2.80 10.09 1.37
C PRO A 108 1.97 11.00 2.29
N GLY A 109 0.69 11.26 1.97
CA GLY A 109 -0.12 12.30 2.61
C GLY A 109 -0.64 11.96 4.01
N GLY A 110 -0.80 10.69 4.34
CA GLY A 110 -1.36 10.23 5.62
C GLY A 110 -2.89 10.22 5.68
N GLU A 111 -3.58 10.62 4.60
CA GLU A 111 -5.03 10.69 4.53
C GLU A 111 -5.56 10.14 3.21
N ILE A 112 -6.78 9.59 3.23
CA ILE A 112 -7.48 9.18 2.01
C ILE A 112 -8.15 10.41 1.37
N THR A 113 -7.39 11.09 0.52
CA THR A 113 -7.86 12.28 -0.22
C THR A 113 -7.94 12.05 -1.72
N GLY A 114 -7.44 10.90 -2.19
CA GLY A 114 -7.17 10.65 -3.59
C GLY A 114 -5.93 11.41 -4.09
N GLN A 115 -5.59 11.20 -5.36
CA GLN A 115 -4.50 11.92 -6.01
C GLN A 115 -4.97 13.29 -6.52
N LYS A 116 -4.08 14.28 -6.42
CA LYS A 116 -4.20 15.60 -7.04
C LYS A 116 -3.22 15.66 -8.22
N GLU A 117 -3.33 16.68 -9.06
CA GLU A 117 -2.50 16.87 -10.25
C GLU A 117 -0.98 16.75 -9.96
N ASN A 118 -0.51 17.32 -8.84
CA ASN A 118 0.89 17.31 -8.45
C ASN A 118 1.23 16.23 -7.39
N SER A 119 0.34 15.26 -7.18
CA SER A 119 0.62 14.19 -6.21
C SER A 119 1.71 13.25 -6.72
N PRO A 120 2.57 12.75 -5.85
CA PRO A 120 3.45 11.63 -6.18
C PRO A 120 2.66 10.45 -6.74
N THR A 121 3.26 9.74 -7.69
CA THR A 121 2.62 8.57 -8.30
C THR A 121 3.62 7.45 -8.57
N LEU A 122 3.09 6.24 -8.80
CA LEU A 122 3.82 5.13 -9.38
C LEU A 122 3.38 4.95 -10.83
N THR A 123 4.34 4.74 -11.72
CA THR A 123 4.08 4.60 -13.15
C THR A 123 4.97 3.53 -13.78
N PHE A 124 4.80 3.32 -15.07
CA PHE A 124 5.52 2.30 -15.84
C PHE A 124 7.05 2.40 -15.70
N ASN A 125 7.69 1.25 -15.62
CA ASN A 125 9.14 1.15 -15.70
C ASN A 125 9.65 1.78 -17.00
N THR A 126 10.80 2.46 -16.93
CA THR A 126 11.42 3.09 -18.10
C THR A 126 11.80 2.11 -19.19
N ILE A 127 12.02 0.84 -18.86
CA ILE A 127 12.30 -0.23 -19.83
C ILE A 127 11.04 -0.73 -20.57
N GLY A 128 9.85 -0.21 -20.25
CA GLY A 128 8.59 -0.57 -20.93
C GLY A 128 8.11 -2.00 -20.69
N ARG A 129 8.61 -2.67 -19.66
CA ARG A 129 8.21 -4.05 -19.33
C ARG A 129 8.35 -4.36 -17.84
N HIS A 130 7.78 -5.49 -17.42
CA HIS A 130 7.94 -6.05 -16.09
C HIS A 130 9.42 -6.34 -15.78
N ILE A 131 9.84 -6.01 -14.56
CA ILE A 131 11.14 -6.41 -13.98
C ILE A 131 10.88 -7.43 -12.88
N SER A 132 11.67 -8.50 -12.86
CA SER A 132 11.74 -9.46 -11.76
C SER A 132 13.20 -9.78 -11.47
N LYS A 133 13.73 -9.25 -10.37
CA LYS A 133 15.14 -9.46 -9.98
C LYS A 133 15.37 -9.12 -8.51
N MET A 134 16.47 -9.65 -7.96
CA MET A 134 16.98 -9.20 -6.66
C MET A 134 17.67 -7.83 -6.83
N VAL A 135 17.38 -6.91 -5.90
CA VAL A 135 17.94 -5.56 -5.88
C VAL A 135 18.51 -5.25 -4.50
N TYR A 136 19.55 -4.43 -4.47
CA TYR A 136 20.07 -3.89 -3.22
C TYR A 136 19.28 -2.63 -2.86
N THR A 137 18.85 -2.56 -1.60
CA THR A 137 18.19 -1.37 -1.05
C THR A 137 18.93 -0.92 0.19
N LYS A 138 19.25 0.37 0.27
CA LYS A 138 19.86 1.01 1.42
C LYS A 138 18.79 1.69 2.26
N VAL A 139 18.75 1.42 3.55
CA VAL A 139 17.87 2.10 4.50
C VAL A 139 18.30 3.57 4.63
N VAL A 140 17.39 4.48 4.32
CA VAL A 140 17.59 5.94 4.43
C VAL A 140 16.99 6.47 5.72
N SER A 141 15.84 5.92 6.11
CA SER A 141 15.12 6.30 7.32
C SER A 141 14.46 5.08 7.95
N ASN A 142 14.50 4.99 9.27
CA ASN A 142 13.76 4.02 10.06
C ASN A 142 12.61 4.66 10.86
N LYS A 143 12.13 5.80 10.42
CA LYS A 143 11.00 6.52 11.03
C LYS A 143 9.71 5.70 11.04
N SER A 144 9.49 4.90 9.98
CA SER A 144 8.34 4.02 9.92
C SER A 144 8.46 2.89 10.93
N PRO A 145 7.40 2.56 11.69
CA PRO A 145 7.37 1.39 12.58
C PRO A 145 7.76 0.08 11.89
N TRP A 146 7.47 -0.05 10.60
CA TRP A 146 7.86 -1.21 9.78
C TRP A 146 9.38 -1.39 9.66
N LEU A 147 10.15 -0.35 9.89
CA LEU A 147 11.62 -0.35 9.81
C LEU A 147 12.29 -0.02 11.15
N ALA A 148 11.55 -0.07 12.26
CA ALA A 148 12.09 0.25 13.58
C ALA A 148 13.32 -0.59 13.97
N GLY A 149 13.38 -1.85 13.52
CA GLY A 149 14.53 -2.75 13.70
C GLY A 149 15.65 -2.58 12.68
N ALA A 150 15.50 -1.75 11.65
CA ALA A 150 16.50 -1.54 10.62
C ALA A 150 17.41 -0.36 10.96
N GLN A 151 18.71 -0.49 10.66
CA GLN A 151 19.65 0.60 10.89
C GLN A 151 19.77 1.49 9.63
N PRO A 152 19.67 2.82 9.74
CA PRO A 152 19.98 3.73 8.64
C PRO A 152 21.41 3.46 8.10
N GLY A 153 21.53 3.40 6.78
CA GLY A 153 22.76 3.00 6.10
C GLY A 153 22.92 1.49 5.86
N GLY A 154 22.13 0.65 6.52
CA GLY A 154 22.10 -0.80 6.28
C GLY A 154 21.65 -1.12 4.85
N VAL A 155 22.29 -2.11 4.22
CA VAL A 155 21.99 -2.56 2.86
C VAL A 155 21.40 -3.96 2.90
N TYR A 156 20.26 -4.13 2.26
CA TYR A 156 19.53 -5.39 2.19
C TYR A 156 19.26 -5.78 0.75
N VAL A 157 19.17 -7.07 0.50
CA VAL A 157 18.79 -7.60 -0.81
C VAL A 157 17.31 -7.95 -0.78
N ASN A 158 16.55 -7.35 -1.65
CA ASN A 158 15.10 -7.53 -1.73
C ASN A 158 14.67 -7.94 -3.15
N PRO A 159 13.64 -8.80 -3.29
CA PRO A 159 13.05 -9.09 -4.58
C PRO A 159 12.25 -7.88 -5.08
N ALA A 160 12.50 -7.46 -6.30
CA ALA A 160 11.68 -6.48 -7.01
C ALA A 160 10.94 -7.19 -8.15
N SER A 161 9.61 -7.08 -8.18
CA SER A 161 8.77 -7.68 -9.21
C SER A 161 7.60 -6.75 -9.52
N HIS A 162 7.73 -5.94 -10.58
CA HIS A 162 6.74 -4.95 -10.96
C HIS A 162 6.89 -4.46 -12.40
N GLY A 163 5.77 -4.06 -13.01
CA GLY A 163 5.71 -3.31 -14.27
C GLY A 163 5.59 -1.80 -14.07
N GLU A 164 5.00 -1.40 -12.96
CA GLU A 164 4.66 -0.01 -12.59
C GLU A 164 5.21 0.35 -11.21
N GLY A 165 6.52 0.19 -11.01
CA GLY A 165 7.18 0.51 -9.74
C GLY A 165 8.02 1.78 -9.75
N ARG A 166 7.96 2.58 -10.82
CA ARG A 166 8.70 3.83 -10.93
C ARG A 166 7.98 4.95 -10.17
N PHE A 167 8.55 5.36 -9.04
CA PHE A 167 8.06 6.51 -8.29
C PHE A 167 8.41 7.81 -9.01
N VAL A 168 7.42 8.67 -9.19
CA VAL A 168 7.55 9.99 -9.83
C VAL A 168 6.93 11.04 -8.92
N ALA A 169 7.67 12.09 -8.67
CA ALA A 169 7.24 13.27 -7.94
C ALA A 169 8.03 14.49 -8.40
N ASP A 170 7.51 15.68 -8.21
CA ASP A 170 8.27 16.90 -8.46
C ASP A 170 9.39 17.10 -7.43
N LYS A 171 10.26 18.07 -7.70
CA LYS A 171 11.42 18.37 -6.85
C LYS A 171 11.03 18.78 -5.44
N GLU A 172 9.94 19.50 -5.27
CA GLU A 172 9.47 19.99 -3.98
C GLU A 172 9.01 18.81 -3.12
N TRP A 173 8.26 17.88 -3.71
CA TRP A 173 7.86 16.64 -3.04
C TRP A 173 9.07 15.80 -2.63
N ILE A 174 10.04 15.61 -3.52
CA ILE A 174 11.24 14.83 -3.20
C ILE A 174 11.98 15.43 -2.00
N VAL A 175 12.24 16.74 -2.02
CA VAL A 175 12.89 17.43 -0.89
C VAL A 175 12.11 17.26 0.40
N LYS A 176 10.80 17.44 0.36
CA LYS A 176 9.91 17.27 1.52
C LYS A 176 9.93 15.84 2.08
N LEU A 177 9.86 14.84 1.21
CA LEU A 177 9.85 13.44 1.62
C LEU A 177 11.15 13.03 2.33
N PHE A 178 12.31 13.48 1.81
CA PHE A 178 13.59 13.26 2.48
C PHE A 178 13.70 14.02 3.80
N ALA A 179 13.34 15.29 3.84
CA ALA A 179 13.38 16.10 5.04
C ALA A 179 12.49 15.54 6.16
N ASN A 180 11.35 14.96 5.81
CA ASN A 180 10.42 14.36 6.76
C ASN A 180 10.78 12.92 7.16
N GLY A 181 11.83 12.33 6.58
CA GLY A 181 12.19 10.92 6.81
C GLY A 181 11.19 9.92 6.26
N GLN A 182 10.40 10.31 5.24
CA GLN A 182 9.39 9.47 4.61
C GLN A 182 9.97 8.57 3.50
N VAL A 183 11.21 8.82 3.06
CA VAL A 183 11.94 7.92 2.17
C VAL A 183 12.59 6.85 3.02
N ALA A 184 12.01 5.66 3.00
CA ALA A 184 12.45 4.53 3.82
C ALA A 184 13.74 3.89 3.28
N THR A 185 13.76 3.62 1.97
CA THR A 185 14.89 2.96 1.29
C THR A 185 15.19 3.60 -0.05
N GLN A 186 16.42 3.40 -0.54
CA GLN A 186 16.88 3.75 -1.88
C GLN A 186 17.59 2.55 -2.53
N TYR A 187 17.55 2.49 -3.87
CA TYR A 187 18.36 1.56 -4.66
C TYR A 187 19.83 1.97 -4.68
#